data_1ceb1f08c097817c630a849f897286f6
#
_entry.id   1ceb1f08c097817c630a849f897286f6
#
_cell.length_a   1.000
_cell.length_b   1.000
_cell.length_c   1.000
_cell.angle_alpha   90.00
_cell.angle_beta   90.00
_cell.angle_gamma   90.00
#
_symmetry.space_group_name_H-M   'P 1'
#
loop_
_entity.id
_entity.type
_entity.pdbx_description
1 polymer ?
#
loop_
_entity_poly.entity_id
_entity_poly.type
_entity_poly.pdbx_seq_one_letter_code
_entity_poly.pdbx_strand_id
1 'polypeptide(L)'
;MSKKIGMISLGCPKNQVDAEIMLSKLQNDGFEIVNDPMEADVVIVNTCGFIEDAKRESIENILDMISYKDECENLKVLVTGCLAERYQSEIFKEIPETDAVIGIGANEDICEICNRIIDGEKVEEFPPKTDLKIEGDRILTTPSYSAYIKIAEGCSNHCTYCAIPSIRGEFRSRPSESIIAEAQKLADEGVKELIVVAQDTTRYGEDLYGKNALVPLLKAISNVDGIEWIRLLYLYPERIDDALIDEIANNDKIVKYMDIPLQHCSKNVLKRMNRHGDRESLTALLNKIRDKVDGITIRTTFIAGFPGETEEEFNELCEFVEEMRFERMGCFAYSEEEGTPASRLDGMMDFEIRQERADIVNERQNVILDEINDSLIGKTLETIVEGYDAYTDSYFGRTYMDAPEIDTQITFTCGEELFDGDIVDVEVINAIDGELTGEAV
;
A
#
# COMPACT_ATOMS: atom_id res chain seq x y z
N MET A 1 25.89 -26.96 -5.32
CA MET A 1 25.80 -25.60 -4.76
C MET A 1 24.32 -25.29 -4.66
N SER A 2 23.89 -24.61 -3.63
CA SER A 2 22.49 -24.11 -3.56
C SER A 2 22.25 -23.14 -4.71
N LYS A 3 21.07 -23.19 -5.32
CA LYS A 3 20.65 -22.23 -6.35
C LYS A 3 20.29 -20.94 -5.65
N LYS A 4 20.71 -19.80 -6.20
CA LYS A 4 20.56 -18.47 -5.59
C LYS A 4 19.43 -17.67 -6.25
N ILE A 5 18.59 -17.05 -5.46
CA ILE A 5 17.45 -16.23 -5.91
C ILE A 5 17.61 -14.81 -5.40
N GLY A 6 17.57 -13.84 -6.31
CA GLY A 6 17.33 -12.44 -5.99
C GLY A 6 15.85 -12.07 -6.24
N MET A 7 15.31 -11.10 -5.51
CA MET A 7 13.96 -10.59 -5.74
C MET A 7 13.92 -9.08 -5.68
N ILE A 8 13.27 -8.48 -6.68
CA ILE A 8 12.89 -7.07 -6.71
C ILE A 8 11.37 -7.03 -6.60
N SER A 9 10.84 -6.44 -5.53
CA SER A 9 9.41 -6.29 -5.34
C SER A 9 9.01 -4.83 -5.45
N LEU A 10 8.11 -4.54 -6.39
CA LEU A 10 7.67 -3.20 -6.72
C LEU A 10 6.19 -3.00 -6.38
N GLY A 11 5.81 -1.72 -6.17
CA GLY A 11 4.44 -1.31 -6.02
C GLY A 11 3.93 -1.34 -4.58
N CYS A 12 2.79 -1.95 -4.32
CA CYS A 12 2.04 -1.75 -3.09
C CYS A 12 2.28 -2.84 -2.03
N PRO A 13 1.91 -2.60 -0.76
CA PRO A 13 2.03 -3.58 0.33
C PRO A 13 1.43 -4.96 0.05
N LYS A 14 0.35 -5.03 -0.75
CA LYS A 14 -0.25 -6.33 -1.12
C LYS A 14 0.67 -7.15 -2.01
N ASN A 15 1.38 -6.49 -2.93
CA ASN A 15 2.36 -7.13 -3.82
C ASN A 15 3.62 -7.56 -3.03
N GLN A 16 4.01 -6.77 -2.03
CA GLN A 16 5.10 -7.09 -1.12
C GLN A 16 4.81 -8.37 -0.31
N VAL A 17 3.61 -8.50 0.26
CA VAL A 17 3.20 -9.74 0.95
C VAL A 17 3.25 -10.95 0.02
N ASP A 18 2.87 -10.80 -1.26
CA ASP A 18 3.00 -11.89 -2.24
C ASP A 18 4.48 -12.28 -2.47
N ALA A 19 5.39 -11.30 -2.55
CA ALA A 19 6.83 -11.53 -2.67
C ALA A 19 7.39 -12.28 -1.45
N GLU A 20 7.01 -11.88 -0.25
CA GLU A 20 7.45 -12.49 1.00
C GLU A 20 7.02 -13.95 1.13
N ILE A 21 5.80 -14.29 0.66
CA ILE A 21 5.32 -15.67 0.57
C ILE A 21 6.14 -16.47 -0.45
N MET A 22 6.45 -15.91 -1.62
CA MET A 22 7.29 -16.56 -2.62
C MET A 22 8.71 -16.80 -2.09
N LEU A 23 9.33 -15.82 -1.41
CA LEU A 23 10.64 -15.96 -0.80
C LEU A 23 10.70 -17.10 0.22
N SER A 24 9.67 -17.20 1.08
CA SER A 24 9.59 -18.28 2.06
C SER A 24 9.49 -19.66 1.40
N LYS A 25 8.70 -19.80 0.33
CA LYS A 25 8.59 -21.05 -0.43
C LYS A 25 9.93 -21.45 -1.04
N LEU A 26 10.60 -20.50 -1.70
CA LEU A 26 11.91 -20.73 -2.31
C LEU A 26 12.95 -21.16 -1.28
N GLN A 27 13.01 -20.48 -0.13
CA GLN A 27 13.94 -20.86 0.94
C GLN A 27 13.64 -22.27 1.49
N ASN A 28 12.37 -22.60 1.69
CA ASN A 28 11.93 -23.91 2.17
C ASN A 28 12.22 -25.05 1.16
N ASP A 29 12.26 -24.73 -0.14
CA ASP A 29 12.64 -25.67 -1.22
C ASP A 29 14.16 -25.78 -1.40
N GLY A 30 14.95 -25.05 -0.62
CA GLY A 30 16.41 -25.13 -0.57
C GLY A 30 17.16 -24.13 -1.45
N PHE A 31 16.46 -23.10 -1.97
CA PHE A 31 17.11 -21.96 -2.60
C PHE A 31 17.75 -21.04 -1.55
N GLU A 32 18.86 -20.44 -1.89
CA GLU A 32 19.53 -19.39 -1.10
C GLU A 32 19.02 -18.03 -1.57
N ILE A 33 18.49 -17.21 -0.66
CA ILE A 33 18.04 -15.85 -0.98
C ILE A 33 19.24 -14.91 -0.87
N VAL A 34 19.48 -14.12 -1.92
CA VAL A 34 20.58 -13.15 -2.01
C VAL A 34 20.04 -11.75 -2.27
N ASN A 35 20.72 -10.75 -1.72
CA ASN A 35 20.33 -9.35 -1.89
C ASN A 35 20.94 -8.72 -3.16
N ASP A 36 22.10 -9.21 -3.60
CA ASP A 36 22.76 -8.72 -4.81
C ASP A 36 22.28 -9.54 -6.02
N PRO A 37 21.56 -8.91 -6.98
CA PRO A 37 21.14 -9.58 -8.21
C PRO A 37 22.28 -10.21 -9.01
N MET A 38 23.50 -9.67 -8.91
CA MET A 38 24.68 -10.19 -9.59
C MET A 38 25.15 -11.54 -9.05
N GLU A 39 24.76 -11.90 -7.82
CA GLU A 39 25.06 -13.20 -7.22
C GLU A 39 23.98 -14.25 -7.49
N ALA A 40 22.85 -13.87 -8.07
CA ALA A 40 21.69 -14.73 -8.26
C ALA A 40 21.81 -15.63 -9.51
N ASP A 41 21.27 -16.85 -9.42
CA ASP A 41 21.00 -17.69 -10.59
C ASP A 41 19.68 -17.26 -11.28
N VAL A 42 18.71 -16.79 -10.47
CA VAL A 42 17.44 -16.22 -10.95
C VAL A 42 17.15 -14.94 -10.20
N VAL A 43 16.81 -13.88 -10.92
CA VAL A 43 16.17 -12.68 -10.34
C VAL A 43 14.69 -12.66 -10.69
N ILE A 44 13.87 -12.56 -9.66
CA ILE A 44 12.43 -12.43 -9.77
C ILE A 44 12.07 -10.94 -9.68
N VAL A 45 11.44 -10.40 -10.72
CA VAL A 45 10.89 -9.04 -10.71
C VAL A 45 9.38 -9.14 -10.47
N ASN A 46 8.95 -8.87 -9.25
CA ASN A 46 7.55 -8.83 -8.85
C ASN A 46 6.99 -7.42 -9.12
N THR A 47 6.26 -7.27 -10.19
CA THR A 47 5.95 -6.01 -10.85
C THR A 47 4.65 -5.36 -10.39
N CYS A 48 4.56 -4.03 -10.51
CA CYS A 48 3.35 -3.25 -10.39
C CYS A 48 2.80 -2.88 -11.78
N GLY A 49 1.48 -2.95 -11.96
CA GLY A 49 0.82 -2.65 -13.24
C GLY A 49 -0.42 -1.78 -13.07
N PHE A 50 -0.47 -0.97 -11.98
CA PHE A 50 -1.68 -0.23 -11.61
C PHE A 50 -1.83 1.10 -12.34
N ILE A 51 -0.80 1.93 -12.37
CA ILE A 51 -0.77 3.23 -13.06
C ILE A 51 0.47 3.33 -13.94
N GLU A 52 0.49 4.31 -14.86
CA GLU A 52 1.53 4.45 -15.86
C GLU A 52 2.94 4.54 -15.28
N ASP A 53 3.13 5.34 -14.23
CA ASP A 53 4.45 5.50 -13.59
C ASP A 53 4.95 4.18 -12.98
N ALA A 54 4.07 3.42 -12.31
CA ALA A 54 4.43 2.13 -11.76
C ALA A 54 4.69 1.07 -12.84
N LYS A 55 4.04 1.17 -14.01
CA LYS A 55 4.35 0.33 -15.17
C LYS A 55 5.73 0.64 -15.72
N ARG A 56 6.06 1.93 -15.85
CA ARG A 56 7.37 2.40 -16.31
C ARG A 56 8.48 1.92 -15.40
N GLU A 57 8.34 2.14 -14.08
CA GLU A 57 9.28 1.63 -13.08
C GLU A 57 9.48 0.11 -13.19
N SER A 58 8.39 -0.64 -13.35
CA SER A 58 8.47 -2.09 -13.51
C SER A 58 9.22 -2.51 -14.78
N ILE A 59 8.98 -1.83 -15.92
CA ILE A 59 9.68 -2.11 -17.17
C ILE A 59 11.16 -1.75 -17.07
N GLU A 60 11.50 -0.60 -16.48
CA GLU A 60 12.87 -0.17 -16.25
C GLU A 60 13.64 -1.21 -15.40
N ASN A 61 13.06 -1.68 -14.30
CA ASN A 61 13.68 -2.73 -13.47
C ASN A 61 13.85 -4.06 -14.23
N ILE A 62 12.89 -4.46 -15.08
CA ILE A 62 13.04 -5.66 -15.92
C ILE A 62 14.24 -5.48 -16.87
N LEU A 63 14.35 -4.33 -17.54
CA LEU A 63 15.43 -4.06 -18.49
C LEU A 63 16.79 -3.96 -17.79
N ASP A 64 16.85 -3.40 -16.59
CA ASP A 64 18.06 -3.35 -15.78
C ASP A 64 18.55 -4.78 -15.43
N MET A 65 17.65 -5.66 -14.99
CA MET A 65 18.00 -7.05 -14.70
C MET A 65 18.44 -7.82 -15.93
N ILE A 66 17.85 -7.53 -17.10
CA ILE A 66 18.29 -8.11 -18.36
C ILE A 66 19.70 -7.64 -18.72
N SER A 67 20.02 -6.37 -18.45
CA SER A 67 21.36 -5.83 -18.75
C SER A 67 22.47 -6.56 -17.98
N TYR A 68 22.19 -7.05 -16.76
CA TYR A 68 23.16 -7.84 -15.98
C TYR A 68 23.49 -9.21 -16.59
N LYS A 69 22.68 -9.71 -17.55
CA LYS A 69 23.03 -10.94 -18.28
C LYS A 69 24.29 -10.81 -19.14
N ASP A 70 24.66 -9.58 -19.53
CA ASP A 70 25.91 -9.31 -20.26
C ASP A 70 27.15 -9.56 -19.38
N GLU A 71 27.03 -9.40 -18.06
CA GLU A 71 28.09 -9.63 -17.10
C GLU A 71 27.97 -11.00 -16.41
N CYS A 72 26.73 -11.52 -16.27
CA CYS A 72 26.39 -12.79 -15.61
C CYS A 72 25.69 -13.74 -16.59
N GLU A 73 26.49 -14.53 -17.34
CA GLU A 73 26.05 -15.39 -18.46
C GLU A 73 24.96 -16.41 -18.09
N ASN A 74 24.83 -16.78 -16.81
CA ASN A 74 23.86 -17.77 -16.32
C ASN A 74 22.63 -17.15 -15.66
N LEU A 75 22.59 -15.83 -15.48
CA LEU A 75 21.48 -15.14 -14.84
C LEU A 75 20.18 -15.34 -15.61
N LYS A 76 19.13 -15.70 -14.89
CA LYS A 76 17.77 -15.81 -15.41
C LYS A 76 16.88 -14.70 -14.86
N VAL A 77 16.00 -14.17 -15.68
CA VAL A 77 15.05 -13.12 -15.29
C VAL A 77 13.62 -13.66 -15.41
N LEU A 78 12.94 -13.73 -14.26
CA LEU A 78 11.54 -14.11 -14.14
C LEU A 78 10.71 -12.88 -13.79
N VAL A 79 9.65 -12.63 -14.55
CA VAL A 79 8.72 -11.52 -14.33
C VAL A 79 7.38 -12.06 -13.83
N THR A 80 6.90 -11.53 -12.70
CA THR A 80 5.58 -11.84 -12.12
C THR A 80 4.93 -10.55 -11.59
N GLY A 81 3.79 -10.67 -10.93
CA GLY A 81 3.08 -9.56 -10.31
C GLY A 81 2.01 -8.93 -11.20
N CYS A 82 1.61 -7.71 -10.84
CA CYS A 82 0.43 -7.07 -11.45
C CYS A 82 0.63 -6.72 -12.93
N LEU A 83 1.83 -6.29 -13.34
CA LEU A 83 2.12 -5.99 -14.74
C LEU A 83 2.09 -7.29 -15.57
N ALA A 84 2.74 -8.35 -15.08
CA ALA A 84 2.75 -9.65 -15.73
C ALA A 84 1.34 -10.23 -15.87
N GLU A 85 0.50 -10.14 -14.84
CA GLU A 85 -0.89 -10.58 -14.90
C GLU A 85 -1.71 -9.77 -15.91
N ARG A 86 -1.46 -8.46 -16.01
CA ARG A 86 -2.24 -7.56 -16.86
C ARG A 86 -1.91 -7.71 -18.34
N TYR A 87 -0.63 -7.83 -18.69
CA TYR A 87 -0.15 -7.82 -20.07
C TYR A 87 0.29 -9.21 -20.57
N GLN A 88 0.50 -10.16 -19.68
CA GLN A 88 0.74 -11.57 -20.03
C GLN A 88 1.78 -11.76 -21.16
N SER A 89 1.40 -12.49 -22.22
CA SER A 89 2.25 -12.80 -23.36
C SER A 89 2.80 -11.58 -24.11
N GLU A 90 2.24 -10.39 -23.90
CA GLU A 90 2.75 -9.17 -24.54
C GLU A 90 4.14 -8.83 -23.98
N ILE A 91 4.37 -9.00 -22.66
CA ILE A 91 5.69 -8.77 -22.06
C ILE A 91 6.72 -9.69 -22.68
N PHE A 92 6.41 -10.98 -22.81
CA PHE A 92 7.34 -11.96 -23.40
C PHE A 92 7.66 -11.66 -24.87
N LYS A 93 6.69 -11.10 -25.60
CA LYS A 93 6.84 -10.72 -26.99
C LYS A 93 7.70 -9.47 -27.17
N GLU A 94 7.48 -8.45 -26.32
CA GLU A 94 8.19 -7.16 -26.41
C GLU A 94 9.58 -7.22 -25.72
N ILE A 95 9.76 -8.11 -24.72
CA ILE A 95 11.01 -8.31 -23.99
C ILE A 95 11.38 -9.80 -24.04
N PRO A 96 11.77 -10.34 -25.20
CA PRO A 96 12.05 -11.77 -25.39
C PRO A 96 13.29 -12.27 -24.65
N GLU A 97 14.09 -11.37 -24.08
CA GLU A 97 15.26 -11.69 -23.23
C GLU A 97 14.87 -12.22 -21.85
N THR A 98 13.62 -12.02 -21.41
CA THR A 98 13.11 -12.65 -20.19
C THR A 98 13.12 -14.16 -20.30
N ASP A 99 13.37 -14.88 -19.19
CA ASP A 99 13.37 -16.35 -19.17
C ASP A 99 12.00 -16.89 -18.78
N ALA A 100 11.26 -16.15 -17.93
CA ALA A 100 9.87 -16.46 -17.62
C ALA A 100 9.01 -15.21 -17.46
N VAL A 101 7.75 -15.30 -17.89
CA VAL A 101 6.68 -14.34 -17.55
C VAL A 101 5.49 -15.15 -17.04
N ILE A 102 5.09 -14.89 -15.79
CA ILE A 102 4.03 -15.64 -15.14
C ILE A 102 2.97 -14.73 -14.50
N GLY A 103 1.72 -15.14 -14.57
CA GLY A 103 0.63 -14.47 -13.85
C GLY A 103 0.69 -14.75 -12.34
N ILE A 104 -0.03 -13.92 -11.57
CA ILE A 104 -0.06 -14.05 -10.11
C ILE A 104 -0.58 -15.41 -9.62
N GLY A 105 -1.45 -16.06 -10.39
CA GLY A 105 -1.95 -17.41 -10.08
C GLY A 105 -0.85 -18.48 -10.10
N ALA A 106 0.26 -18.25 -10.81
CA ALA A 106 1.39 -19.18 -10.89
C ALA A 106 2.42 -19.00 -9.75
N ASN A 107 2.24 -18.02 -8.85
CA ASN A 107 3.15 -17.81 -7.72
C ASN A 107 3.25 -19.02 -6.78
N GLU A 108 2.24 -19.91 -6.80
CA GLU A 108 2.28 -21.18 -6.05
C GLU A 108 3.37 -22.12 -6.56
N ASP A 109 3.62 -22.12 -7.87
CA ASP A 109 4.54 -23.02 -8.56
C ASP A 109 5.94 -22.41 -8.76
N ILE A 110 6.23 -21.31 -8.06
CA ILE A 110 7.45 -20.49 -8.24
C ILE A 110 8.74 -21.33 -8.15
N CYS A 111 8.81 -22.33 -7.26
CA CYS A 111 9.98 -23.19 -7.09
C CYS A 111 10.20 -24.08 -8.32
N GLU A 112 9.14 -24.68 -8.86
CA GLU A 112 9.20 -25.48 -10.09
C GLU A 112 9.61 -24.63 -11.28
N ILE A 113 9.00 -23.44 -11.42
CA ILE A 113 9.27 -22.50 -12.50
C ILE A 113 10.74 -22.05 -12.46
N CYS A 114 11.28 -21.69 -11.28
CA CYS A 114 12.69 -21.34 -11.12
C CYS A 114 13.62 -22.50 -11.54
N ASN A 115 13.29 -23.72 -11.20
CA ASN A 115 14.07 -24.89 -11.62
C ASN A 115 14.08 -25.06 -13.15
N ARG A 116 12.92 -24.96 -13.80
CA ARG A 116 12.78 -25.09 -15.25
C ARG A 116 13.57 -24.03 -16.03
N ILE A 117 13.52 -22.77 -15.58
CA ILE A 117 14.28 -21.70 -16.26
C ILE A 117 15.80 -21.83 -16.05
N ILE A 118 16.24 -22.32 -14.89
CA ILE A 118 17.67 -22.64 -14.66
C ILE A 118 18.13 -23.75 -15.61
N ASP A 119 17.27 -24.73 -15.87
CA ASP A 119 17.55 -25.82 -16.83
C ASP A 119 17.46 -25.37 -18.31
N GLY A 120 17.14 -24.07 -18.56
CA GLY A 120 17.16 -23.44 -19.87
C GLY A 120 15.82 -23.45 -20.61
N GLU A 121 14.73 -23.83 -19.93
CA GLU A 121 13.38 -23.70 -20.47
C GLU A 121 12.92 -22.24 -20.42
N LYS A 122 12.15 -21.81 -21.43
CA LYS A 122 11.41 -20.55 -21.38
C LYS A 122 9.98 -20.82 -20.90
N VAL A 123 9.52 -20.08 -19.87
CA VAL A 123 8.24 -20.36 -19.22
C VAL A 123 7.28 -19.18 -19.40
N GLU A 124 6.08 -19.51 -19.82
CA GLU A 124 4.96 -18.56 -19.97
C GLU A 124 3.70 -19.22 -19.42
N GLU A 125 3.24 -18.80 -18.22
CA GLU A 125 2.13 -19.44 -17.51
C GLU A 125 1.19 -18.42 -16.86
N PHE A 126 -0.10 -18.50 -17.19
CA PHE A 126 -1.15 -17.58 -16.68
C PHE A 126 -2.36 -18.39 -16.19
N PRO A 127 -2.21 -19.18 -15.11
CA PRO A 127 -3.35 -19.86 -14.51
C PRO A 127 -4.35 -18.85 -13.91
N PRO A 128 -5.57 -19.29 -13.57
CA PRO A 128 -6.56 -18.39 -12.99
C PRO A 128 -6.00 -17.65 -11.75
N LYS A 129 -6.19 -16.33 -11.71
CA LYS A 129 -5.76 -15.49 -10.58
C LYS A 129 -6.40 -15.87 -9.25
N THR A 130 -7.51 -16.63 -9.29
CA THR A 130 -8.14 -17.23 -8.10
C THR A 130 -7.27 -18.27 -7.44
N ASP A 131 -6.26 -18.80 -8.14
CA ASP A 131 -5.34 -19.81 -7.63
C ASP A 131 -4.24 -19.17 -6.76
N LEU A 132 -4.07 -17.83 -6.83
CA LEU A 132 -3.22 -17.10 -5.89
C LEU A 132 -3.66 -17.38 -4.46
N LYS A 133 -2.79 -18.02 -3.69
CA LYS A 133 -2.97 -18.14 -2.25
C LYS A 133 -2.66 -16.80 -1.56
N ILE A 134 -3.53 -16.45 -0.61
CA ILE A 134 -3.44 -15.19 0.13
C ILE A 134 -2.76 -15.39 1.49
N GLU A 135 -2.41 -16.61 1.82
CA GLU A 135 -1.83 -17.03 3.11
C GLU A 135 -0.65 -17.97 2.89
N GLY A 136 0.27 -17.98 3.84
CA GLY A 136 1.46 -18.81 3.83
C GLY A 136 2.52 -18.26 4.79
N ASP A 137 3.57 -19.06 5.01
CA ASP A 137 4.76 -18.56 5.70
C ASP A 137 5.42 -17.47 4.87
N ARG A 138 6.03 -16.48 5.53
CA ARG A 138 6.67 -15.35 4.89
C ARG A 138 8.08 -15.13 5.39
N ILE A 139 8.93 -14.56 4.54
CA ILE A 139 10.18 -13.91 4.94
C ILE A 139 9.90 -12.41 4.85
N LEU A 140 9.89 -11.73 5.98
CA LEU A 140 9.63 -10.30 6.01
C LEU A 140 10.72 -9.53 5.27
N THR A 141 10.28 -8.59 4.45
CA THR A 141 11.13 -7.61 3.76
C THR A 141 10.97 -6.20 4.33
N THR A 142 10.01 -6.05 5.24
CA THR A 142 9.84 -4.87 6.09
C THR A 142 10.82 -4.89 7.26
N PRO A 143 11.02 -3.75 7.96
CA PRO A 143 11.71 -3.74 9.26
C PRO A 143 11.09 -4.75 10.24
N SER A 144 11.91 -5.33 11.12
CA SER A 144 11.49 -6.44 12.00
C SER A 144 10.35 -6.10 12.96
N TYR A 145 10.10 -4.82 13.22
CA TYR A 145 9.08 -4.32 14.14
C TYR A 145 7.73 -4.00 13.47
N SER A 146 7.66 -3.98 12.14
CA SER A 146 6.45 -3.61 11.40
C SER A 146 6.18 -4.59 10.25
N ALA A 147 4.94 -5.02 10.09
CA ALA A 147 4.54 -5.93 9.01
C ALA A 147 3.16 -5.62 8.46
N TYR A 148 3.02 -5.74 7.14
CA TYR A 148 1.70 -5.73 6.51
C TYR A 148 1.01 -7.07 6.73
N ILE A 149 -0.28 -7.06 7.06
CA ILE A 149 -1.12 -8.26 7.12
C ILE A 149 -2.26 -8.15 6.12
N LYS A 150 -2.22 -9.01 5.10
CA LYS A 150 -3.21 -9.01 4.03
C LYS A 150 -4.41 -9.84 4.46
N ILE A 151 -5.57 -9.19 4.64
CA ILE A 151 -6.80 -9.85 5.14
C ILE A 151 -7.76 -10.30 4.03
N ALA A 152 -7.58 -9.78 2.82
CA ALA A 152 -8.36 -10.16 1.64
C ALA A 152 -7.58 -9.88 0.36
N GLU A 153 -8.03 -10.42 -0.76
CA GLU A 153 -7.47 -10.24 -2.10
C GLU A 153 -8.57 -9.88 -3.10
N GLY A 154 -8.21 -9.08 -4.12
CA GLY A 154 -9.14 -8.66 -5.17
C GLY A 154 -10.11 -7.57 -4.73
N CYS A 155 -10.92 -7.07 -5.67
CA CYS A 155 -11.87 -6.01 -5.41
C CYS A 155 -13.11 -6.11 -6.30
N SER A 156 -14.31 -5.96 -5.72
CA SER A 156 -15.59 -5.98 -6.43
C SER A 156 -16.32 -4.63 -6.40
N ASN A 157 -15.60 -3.51 -6.19
CA ASN A 157 -16.21 -2.16 -6.22
C ASN A 157 -16.39 -1.62 -7.64
N HIS A 158 -15.61 -2.13 -8.62
CA HIS A 158 -15.70 -1.77 -10.03
C HIS A 158 -15.64 -0.26 -10.31
N CYS A 159 -14.79 0.48 -9.59
CA CYS A 159 -14.50 1.88 -9.90
C CYS A 159 -14.03 1.99 -11.35
N THR A 160 -14.57 2.95 -12.10
CA THR A 160 -14.38 3.01 -13.57
C THR A 160 -12.94 3.26 -13.99
N TYR A 161 -12.13 3.88 -13.14
CA TYR A 161 -10.71 4.16 -13.39
C TYR A 161 -9.78 2.99 -13.01
N CYS A 162 -10.29 1.95 -12.35
CA CYS A 162 -9.45 0.99 -11.64
C CYS A 162 -9.33 -0.34 -12.41
N ALA A 163 -8.08 -0.76 -12.65
CA ALA A 163 -7.78 -2.03 -13.31
C ALA A 163 -7.71 -3.23 -12.34
N ILE A 164 -7.78 -3.01 -11.03
CA ILE A 164 -7.61 -4.07 -10.02
C ILE A 164 -8.54 -5.28 -10.20
N PRO A 165 -9.85 -5.14 -10.50
CA PRO A 165 -10.70 -6.31 -10.71
C PRO A 165 -10.22 -7.20 -11.87
N SER A 166 -9.63 -6.63 -12.92
CA SER A 166 -9.06 -7.38 -14.03
C SER A 166 -7.72 -8.03 -13.70
N ILE A 167 -6.93 -7.46 -12.78
CA ILE A 167 -5.61 -7.95 -12.38
C ILE A 167 -5.73 -8.97 -11.24
N ARG A 168 -6.43 -8.59 -10.14
CA ARG A 168 -6.49 -9.36 -8.88
C ARG A 168 -7.77 -10.18 -8.70
N GLY A 169 -8.74 -10.01 -9.60
CA GLY A 169 -10.03 -10.69 -9.55
C GLY A 169 -11.01 -10.10 -8.55
N GLU A 170 -12.09 -10.86 -8.29
CA GLU A 170 -13.11 -10.50 -7.33
C GLU A 170 -12.61 -10.58 -5.89
N PHE A 171 -13.26 -9.84 -5.00
CA PHE A 171 -12.92 -9.78 -3.59
C PHE A 171 -13.06 -11.15 -2.91
N ARG A 172 -12.02 -11.57 -2.18
CA ARG A 172 -11.95 -12.82 -1.43
C ARG A 172 -11.31 -12.58 -0.06
N SER A 173 -12.08 -12.76 1.01
CA SER A 173 -11.58 -12.68 2.39
C SER A 173 -10.76 -13.89 2.77
N ARG A 174 -9.77 -13.70 3.63
CA ARG A 174 -9.10 -14.78 4.35
C ARG A 174 -9.92 -15.21 5.58
N PRO A 175 -9.86 -16.47 6.01
CA PRO A 175 -10.44 -16.89 7.30
C PRO A 175 -9.80 -16.12 8.47
N SER A 176 -10.62 -15.69 9.44
CA SER A 176 -10.14 -14.94 10.60
C SER A 176 -9.11 -15.72 11.41
N GLU A 177 -9.27 -17.03 11.52
CA GLU A 177 -8.36 -17.91 12.24
C GLU A 177 -6.96 -17.92 11.63
N SER A 178 -6.86 -17.89 10.29
CA SER A 178 -5.59 -17.82 9.57
C SER A 178 -4.90 -16.47 9.79
N ILE A 179 -5.66 -15.36 9.78
CA ILE A 179 -5.12 -14.02 10.02
C ILE A 179 -4.61 -13.89 11.45
N ILE A 180 -5.37 -14.38 12.44
CA ILE A 180 -4.97 -14.33 13.86
C ILE A 180 -3.72 -15.19 14.10
N ALA A 181 -3.64 -16.36 13.48
CA ALA A 181 -2.46 -17.24 13.60
C ALA A 181 -1.21 -16.58 13.00
N GLU A 182 -1.35 -15.89 11.86
CA GLU A 182 -0.26 -15.11 11.26
C GLU A 182 0.13 -13.92 12.14
N ALA A 183 -0.84 -13.18 12.69
CA ALA A 183 -0.57 -12.08 13.61
C ALA A 183 0.20 -12.53 14.84
N GLN A 184 -0.14 -13.70 15.42
CA GLN A 184 0.59 -14.27 16.56
C GLN A 184 2.02 -14.64 16.15
N LYS A 185 2.21 -15.28 15.00
CA LYS A 185 3.55 -15.63 14.51
C LYS A 185 4.42 -14.39 14.31
N LEU A 186 3.88 -13.33 13.70
CA LEU A 186 4.57 -12.06 13.51
C LEU A 186 4.96 -11.41 14.85
N ALA A 187 4.05 -11.43 15.82
CA ALA A 187 4.33 -10.94 17.17
C ALA A 187 5.44 -11.74 17.87
N ASP A 188 5.43 -13.08 17.73
CA ASP A 188 6.47 -13.96 18.26
C ASP A 188 7.84 -13.70 17.59
N GLU A 189 7.87 -13.18 16.36
CA GLU A 189 9.06 -12.76 15.62
C GLU A 189 9.51 -11.33 15.96
N GLY A 190 8.75 -10.58 16.79
CA GLY A 190 9.11 -9.26 17.30
C GLY A 190 8.39 -8.10 16.61
N VAL A 191 7.41 -8.37 15.74
CA VAL A 191 6.59 -7.32 15.11
C VAL A 191 5.71 -6.66 16.16
N LYS A 192 5.78 -5.34 16.26
CA LYS A 192 4.98 -4.49 17.16
C LYS A 192 3.85 -3.78 16.43
N GLU A 193 4.06 -3.36 15.17
CA GLU A 193 3.04 -2.72 14.33
C GLU A 193 2.51 -3.70 13.27
N LEU A 194 1.20 -3.94 13.27
CA LEU A 194 0.50 -4.62 12.18
C LEU A 194 -0.27 -3.62 11.31
N ILE A 195 0.02 -3.62 10.02
CA ILE A 195 -0.67 -2.78 9.06
C ILE A 195 -1.63 -3.65 8.26
N VAL A 196 -2.92 -3.49 8.55
CA VAL A 196 -4.00 -4.28 7.96
C VAL A 196 -4.33 -3.76 6.57
N VAL A 197 -4.17 -4.61 5.56
CA VAL A 197 -4.34 -4.25 4.15
C VAL A 197 -5.24 -5.21 3.38
N ALA A 198 -6.02 -4.63 2.47
CA ALA A 198 -6.71 -5.28 1.36
C ALA A 198 -6.88 -4.24 0.25
N GLN A 199 -7.54 -4.57 -0.86
CA GLN A 199 -7.95 -3.57 -1.84
C GLN A 199 -9.17 -2.76 -1.37
N ASP A 200 -9.97 -3.34 -0.47
CA ASP A 200 -11.05 -2.71 0.30
C ASP A 200 -11.12 -3.40 1.67
N THR A 201 -10.44 -2.84 2.65
CA THR A 201 -10.35 -3.39 4.00
C THR A 201 -11.71 -3.41 4.71
N THR A 202 -12.55 -2.40 4.43
CA THR A 202 -13.88 -2.29 5.05
C THR A 202 -14.87 -3.38 4.63
N ARG A 203 -14.58 -4.12 3.55
CA ARG A 203 -15.44 -5.19 3.03
C ARG A 203 -15.20 -6.56 3.67
N TYR A 204 -14.19 -6.66 4.53
CA TYR A 204 -13.76 -7.94 5.07
C TYR A 204 -14.91 -8.78 5.66
N GLY A 205 -14.98 -10.02 5.22
CA GLY A 205 -15.90 -11.05 5.72
C GLY A 205 -17.26 -11.09 5.05
N GLU A 206 -17.63 -10.12 4.19
CA GLU A 206 -18.96 -10.11 3.53
C GLU A 206 -19.18 -11.36 2.69
N ASP A 207 -18.16 -11.79 1.92
CA ASP A 207 -18.19 -12.98 1.09
C ASP A 207 -18.12 -14.29 1.88
N LEU A 208 -17.34 -14.30 2.94
CA LEU A 208 -17.02 -15.51 3.71
C LEU A 208 -18.07 -15.79 4.81
N TYR A 209 -18.57 -14.74 5.48
CA TYR A 209 -19.46 -14.85 6.63
C TYR A 209 -20.87 -14.29 6.38
N GLY A 210 -21.13 -13.76 5.16
CA GLY A 210 -22.40 -13.14 4.80
C GLY A 210 -22.70 -11.81 5.52
N LYS A 211 -21.70 -11.22 6.16
CA LYS A 211 -21.76 -9.94 6.88
C LYS A 211 -20.36 -9.36 7.04
N ASN A 212 -20.28 -8.04 7.28
CA ASN A 212 -19.01 -7.40 7.65
C ASN A 212 -18.46 -8.01 8.94
N ALA A 213 -17.17 -8.38 8.93
CA ALA A 213 -16.48 -8.99 10.04
C ALA A 213 -15.19 -8.25 10.43
N LEU A 214 -14.97 -7.02 9.93
CA LEU A 214 -13.74 -6.25 10.21
C LEU A 214 -13.61 -5.94 11.70
N VAL A 215 -14.63 -5.41 12.35
CA VAL A 215 -14.59 -5.08 13.79
C VAL A 215 -14.33 -6.32 14.66
N PRO A 216 -15.00 -7.45 14.48
CA PRO A 216 -14.64 -8.69 15.18
C PRO A 216 -13.19 -9.13 14.95
N LEU A 217 -12.67 -8.99 13.73
CA LEU A 217 -11.28 -9.32 13.41
C LEU A 217 -10.30 -8.39 14.15
N LEU A 218 -10.53 -7.09 14.13
CA LEU A 218 -9.68 -6.10 14.81
C LEU A 218 -9.61 -6.37 16.32
N LYS A 219 -10.76 -6.68 16.96
CA LYS A 219 -10.80 -7.10 18.37
C LYS A 219 -9.97 -8.34 18.61
N ALA A 220 -10.01 -9.31 17.70
CA ALA A 220 -9.24 -10.54 17.86
C ALA A 220 -7.73 -10.29 17.70
N ILE A 221 -7.31 -9.48 16.72
CA ILE A 221 -5.90 -9.09 16.52
C ILE A 221 -5.39 -8.29 17.73
N SER A 222 -6.21 -7.38 18.28
CA SER A 222 -5.84 -6.59 19.46
C SER A 222 -5.56 -7.44 20.70
N ASN A 223 -6.07 -8.66 20.77
CA ASN A 223 -5.78 -9.60 21.85
C ASN A 223 -4.48 -10.41 21.64
N VAL A 224 -3.79 -10.22 20.51
CA VAL A 224 -2.48 -10.82 20.28
C VAL A 224 -1.45 -10.11 21.15
N ASP A 225 -0.75 -10.90 21.98
CA ASP A 225 0.32 -10.38 22.83
C ASP A 225 1.54 -9.99 21.94
N GLY A 226 2.18 -8.88 22.25
CA GLY A 226 3.33 -8.35 21.50
C GLY A 226 2.96 -7.35 20.41
N ILE A 227 1.72 -7.36 19.90
CA ILE A 227 1.25 -6.30 18.99
C ILE A 227 0.86 -5.07 19.82
N GLU A 228 1.46 -3.95 19.50
CA GLU A 228 1.25 -2.66 20.16
C GLU A 228 0.43 -1.71 19.27
N TRP A 229 0.71 -1.67 17.94
CA TRP A 229 0.00 -0.85 16.98
C TRP A 229 -0.71 -1.68 15.91
N ILE A 230 -1.95 -1.30 15.60
CA ILE A 230 -2.76 -1.80 14.48
C ILE A 230 -3.15 -0.61 13.63
N ARG A 231 -2.66 -0.55 12.40
CA ARG A 231 -2.96 0.50 11.44
C ARG A 231 -3.89 -0.04 10.35
N LEU A 232 -4.87 0.77 9.95
CA LEU A 232 -5.83 0.41 8.90
C LEU A 232 -5.59 1.24 7.65
N LEU A 233 -5.39 0.58 6.51
CA LEU A 233 -5.30 1.22 5.21
C LEU A 233 -6.44 0.78 4.28
N TYR A 234 -6.75 1.61 3.27
CA TYR A 234 -7.72 1.34 2.20
C TYR A 234 -9.15 1.13 2.68
N LEU A 235 -9.66 2.09 3.47
CA LEU A 235 -11.03 2.11 3.95
C LEU A 235 -11.97 2.75 2.92
N TYR A 236 -13.04 2.05 2.56
CA TYR A 236 -14.00 2.56 1.58
C TYR A 236 -15.11 3.35 2.31
N PRO A 237 -15.31 4.65 1.99
CA PRO A 237 -16.12 5.56 2.82
C PRO A 237 -17.56 5.08 3.04
N GLU A 238 -18.19 4.45 2.04
CA GLU A 238 -19.58 3.99 2.13
C GLU A 238 -19.79 2.81 3.10
N ARG A 239 -18.69 2.17 3.56
CA ARG A 239 -18.71 1.03 4.49
C ARG A 239 -18.21 1.37 5.88
N ILE A 240 -17.82 2.61 6.11
CA ILE A 240 -17.40 3.07 7.44
C ILE A 240 -18.67 3.31 8.26
N ASP A 241 -18.95 2.38 9.17
CA ASP A 241 -20.11 2.44 10.06
C ASP A 241 -19.73 2.89 11.48
N ASP A 242 -20.76 3.10 12.31
CA ASP A 242 -20.56 3.49 13.72
C ASP A 242 -19.74 2.48 14.51
N ALA A 243 -19.88 1.19 14.21
CA ALA A 243 -19.18 0.15 14.95
C ALA A 243 -17.67 0.19 14.69
N LEU A 244 -17.24 0.49 13.43
CA LEU A 244 -15.83 0.65 13.09
C LEU A 244 -15.26 1.94 13.72
N ILE A 245 -16.00 3.06 13.65
CA ILE A 245 -15.56 4.32 14.26
C ILE A 245 -15.42 4.16 15.77
N ASP A 246 -16.41 3.54 16.43
CA ASP A 246 -16.38 3.30 17.88
C ASP A 246 -15.25 2.35 18.29
N GLU A 247 -14.91 1.34 17.45
CA GLU A 247 -13.77 0.46 17.69
C GLU A 247 -12.45 1.22 17.61
N ILE A 248 -12.26 2.04 16.57
CA ILE A 248 -11.05 2.87 16.44
C ILE A 248 -10.93 3.86 17.60
N ALA A 249 -12.05 4.45 18.04
CA ALA A 249 -12.06 5.39 19.15
C ALA A 249 -11.63 4.78 20.48
N ASN A 250 -12.10 3.54 20.76
CA ASN A 250 -12.00 2.94 22.10
C ASN A 250 -10.95 1.82 22.23
N ASN A 251 -10.29 1.43 21.17
CA ASN A 251 -9.24 0.43 21.18
C ASN A 251 -7.86 1.10 21.16
N ASP A 252 -7.12 1.01 22.24
CA ASP A 252 -5.84 1.69 22.42
C ASP A 252 -4.74 1.17 21.46
N LYS A 253 -4.84 -0.09 21.00
CA LYS A 253 -3.90 -0.65 20.03
C LYS A 253 -4.17 -0.20 18.59
N ILE A 254 -5.37 0.29 18.27
CA ILE A 254 -5.67 0.81 16.95
C ILE A 254 -5.23 2.28 16.89
N VAL A 255 -4.19 2.54 16.12
CA VAL A 255 -3.69 3.91 15.94
C VAL A 255 -4.79 4.81 15.36
N LYS A 256 -4.84 6.05 15.83
CA LYS A 256 -5.87 7.01 15.41
C LYS A 256 -5.56 7.55 14.02
N TYR A 257 -5.59 6.66 13.05
CA TYR A 257 -5.29 6.90 11.65
C TYR A 257 -6.27 6.14 10.75
N MET A 258 -6.86 6.83 9.78
CA MET A 258 -7.78 6.25 8.81
C MET A 258 -7.41 6.68 7.40
N ASP A 259 -6.97 5.74 6.55
CA ASP A 259 -6.77 5.97 5.12
C ASP A 259 -8.09 5.73 4.37
N ILE A 260 -8.71 6.82 3.92
CA ILE A 260 -10.03 6.84 3.27
C ILE A 260 -9.91 7.48 1.89
N PRO A 261 -9.58 6.72 0.83
CA PRO A 261 -9.45 7.27 -0.53
C PRO A 261 -10.79 7.75 -1.06
N LEU A 262 -11.08 9.04 -0.93
CA LEU A 262 -12.34 9.66 -1.36
C LEU A 262 -12.44 9.80 -2.88
N GLN A 263 -11.32 10.01 -3.54
CA GLN A 263 -11.10 10.16 -4.98
C GLN A 263 -11.62 11.48 -5.56
N HIS A 264 -12.79 11.96 -5.13
CA HIS A 264 -13.39 13.26 -5.46
C HIS A 264 -14.48 13.60 -4.46
N CYS A 265 -15.03 14.84 -4.50
CA CYS A 265 -16.18 15.26 -3.70
C CYS A 265 -17.42 15.56 -4.54
N SER A 266 -17.25 15.95 -5.83
CA SER A 266 -18.40 16.24 -6.71
C SER A 266 -19.22 14.99 -7.00
N LYS A 267 -20.54 15.09 -6.77
CA LYS A 267 -21.49 14.02 -7.04
C LYS A 267 -21.43 13.46 -8.46
N ASN A 268 -21.24 14.34 -9.45
CA ASN A 268 -21.24 13.92 -10.84
C ASN A 268 -19.96 13.19 -11.19
N VAL A 269 -18.80 13.66 -10.69
CA VAL A 269 -17.52 12.99 -10.89
C VAL A 269 -17.53 11.63 -10.19
N LEU A 270 -17.94 11.55 -8.93
CA LEU A 270 -18.07 10.29 -8.19
C LEU A 270 -18.99 9.30 -8.91
N LYS A 271 -20.12 9.77 -9.44
CA LYS A 271 -21.01 8.91 -10.24
C LYS A 271 -20.32 8.37 -11.50
N ARG A 272 -19.53 9.19 -12.22
CA ARG A 272 -18.74 8.74 -13.38
C ARG A 272 -17.65 7.75 -12.98
N MET A 273 -17.09 7.92 -11.78
CA MET A 273 -16.12 7.00 -11.18
C MET A 273 -16.75 5.67 -10.68
N ASN A 274 -18.08 5.52 -10.77
CA ASN A 274 -18.83 4.43 -10.14
C ASN A 274 -18.62 4.40 -8.62
N ARG A 275 -18.57 5.58 -7.99
CA ARG A 275 -18.49 5.79 -6.55
C ARG A 275 -19.79 6.45 -6.06
N HIS A 276 -20.12 6.20 -4.80
CA HIS A 276 -21.29 6.78 -4.16
C HIS A 276 -20.89 7.97 -3.29
N GLY A 277 -21.85 8.86 -3.06
CA GLY A 277 -21.66 10.02 -2.21
C GLY A 277 -21.66 11.34 -2.99
N ASP A 278 -21.49 12.40 -2.25
CA ASP A 278 -21.37 13.79 -2.67
C ASP A 278 -20.69 14.58 -1.54
N ARG A 279 -20.36 15.86 -1.80
CA ARG A 279 -19.68 16.72 -0.82
C ARG A 279 -20.37 16.71 0.55
N GLU A 280 -21.70 16.80 0.59
CA GLU A 280 -22.47 16.86 1.85
C GLU A 280 -22.32 15.56 2.66
N SER A 281 -22.52 14.41 2.03
CA SER A 281 -22.41 13.10 2.70
C SER A 281 -20.99 12.79 3.16
N LEU A 282 -19.98 13.17 2.36
CA LEU A 282 -18.57 12.99 2.73
C LEU A 282 -18.18 13.92 3.89
N THR A 283 -18.58 15.20 3.85
CA THR A 283 -18.39 16.14 4.96
C THR A 283 -19.02 15.61 6.24
N ALA A 284 -20.25 15.09 6.17
CA ALA A 284 -20.94 14.53 7.32
C ALA A 284 -20.21 13.31 7.91
N LEU A 285 -19.67 12.41 7.06
CA LEU A 285 -18.88 11.26 7.49
C LEU A 285 -17.58 11.70 8.20
N LEU A 286 -16.82 12.60 7.57
CA LEU A 286 -15.54 13.07 8.09
C LEU A 286 -15.70 13.79 9.44
N ASN A 287 -16.69 14.68 9.55
CA ASN A 287 -17.00 15.36 10.80
C ASN A 287 -17.42 14.36 11.88
N LYS A 288 -18.26 13.37 11.55
CA LYS A 288 -18.66 12.30 12.49
C LYS A 288 -17.43 11.50 13.00
N ILE A 289 -16.46 11.22 12.13
CA ILE A 289 -15.22 10.53 12.53
C ILE A 289 -14.44 11.42 13.50
N ARG A 290 -14.25 12.70 13.17
CA ARG A 290 -13.52 13.66 14.02
C ARG A 290 -14.21 13.91 15.36
N ASP A 291 -15.54 13.96 15.38
CA ASP A 291 -16.32 14.14 16.62
C ASP A 291 -16.21 12.94 17.57
N LYS A 292 -16.02 11.73 17.03
CA LYS A 292 -15.97 10.49 17.82
C LYS A 292 -14.57 10.03 18.20
N VAL A 293 -13.58 10.32 17.37
CA VAL A 293 -12.20 9.84 17.54
C VAL A 293 -11.28 11.02 17.78
N ASP A 294 -10.94 11.25 19.03
CA ASP A 294 -10.02 12.32 19.40
C ASP A 294 -8.63 12.06 18.83
N GLY A 295 -7.99 13.10 18.29
CA GLY A 295 -6.67 13.02 17.67
C GLY A 295 -6.60 12.21 16.38
N ILE A 296 -7.72 11.96 15.69
CA ILE A 296 -7.73 11.20 14.44
C ILE A 296 -6.94 11.91 13.34
N THR A 297 -6.12 11.16 12.66
CA THR A 297 -5.50 11.51 11.38
C THR A 297 -6.31 10.89 10.25
N ILE A 298 -6.86 11.73 9.39
CA ILE A 298 -7.54 11.28 8.17
C ILE A 298 -6.59 11.47 7.00
N ARG A 299 -6.21 10.33 6.40
CA ARG A 299 -5.52 10.31 5.11
C ARG A 299 -6.51 10.11 3.99
N THR A 300 -6.33 10.82 2.90
CA THR A 300 -7.15 10.65 1.70
C THR A 300 -6.35 10.76 0.42
N THR A 301 -6.97 10.31 -0.66
CA THR A 301 -6.43 10.43 -2.01
C THR A 301 -7.51 10.98 -2.93
N PHE A 302 -7.12 11.95 -3.78
CA PHE A 302 -7.97 12.51 -4.83
C PHE A 302 -7.40 12.22 -6.20
N ILE A 303 -8.28 12.26 -7.21
CA ILE A 303 -7.96 12.20 -8.63
C ILE A 303 -8.53 13.45 -9.28
N ALA A 304 -7.66 14.31 -9.82
CA ALA A 304 -8.04 15.50 -10.57
C ALA A 304 -7.97 15.25 -12.07
N GLY A 305 -8.76 15.99 -12.83
CA GLY A 305 -8.79 15.86 -14.31
C GLY A 305 -9.47 14.59 -14.79
N PHE A 306 -10.41 14.04 -14.00
CA PHE A 306 -11.19 12.87 -14.44
C PHE A 306 -12.03 13.19 -15.68
N PRO A 307 -12.23 12.26 -16.66
CA PRO A 307 -12.95 12.53 -17.89
C PRO A 307 -14.30 13.21 -17.67
N GLY A 308 -14.48 14.39 -18.28
CA GLY A 308 -15.65 15.23 -18.15
C GLY A 308 -15.78 16.03 -16.84
N GLU A 309 -14.74 16.12 -16.02
CA GLU A 309 -14.67 17.01 -14.86
C GLU A 309 -14.70 18.47 -15.35
N THR A 310 -15.69 19.23 -14.89
CA THR A 310 -15.82 20.65 -15.25
C THR A 310 -14.97 21.53 -14.35
N GLU A 311 -14.83 22.81 -14.72
CA GLU A 311 -14.11 23.80 -13.92
C GLU A 311 -14.81 24.02 -12.56
N GLU A 312 -16.14 24.01 -12.55
CA GLU A 312 -16.93 24.15 -11.32
C GLU A 312 -16.71 22.95 -10.38
N GLU A 313 -16.66 21.73 -10.93
CA GLU A 313 -16.42 20.51 -10.16
C GLU A 313 -14.98 20.45 -9.62
N PHE A 314 -14.01 20.95 -10.39
CA PHE A 314 -12.63 21.11 -9.93
C PHE A 314 -12.50 22.15 -8.81
N ASN A 315 -13.15 23.31 -8.96
CA ASN A 315 -13.19 24.33 -7.92
C ASN A 315 -13.87 23.81 -6.64
N GLU A 316 -14.95 23.03 -6.77
CA GLU A 316 -15.61 22.35 -5.65
C GLU A 316 -14.63 21.41 -4.90
N LEU A 317 -13.76 20.68 -5.62
CA LEU A 317 -12.72 19.84 -5.01
C LEU A 317 -11.71 20.70 -4.22
N CYS A 318 -11.22 21.78 -4.82
CA CYS A 318 -10.31 22.71 -4.16
C CYS A 318 -10.88 23.27 -2.85
N GLU A 319 -12.12 23.76 -2.89
CA GLU A 319 -12.82 24.27 -1.71
C GLU A 319 -13.03 23.17 -0.66
N PHE A 320 -13.34 21.94 -1.08
CA PHE A 320 -13.54 20.82 -0.18
C PHE A 320 -12.26 20.45 0.57
N VAL A 321 -11.12 20.47 -0.08
CA VAL A 321 -9.80 20.24 0.56
C VAL A 321 -9.51 21.33 1.60
N GLU A 322 -9.74 22.59 1.25
CA GLU A 322 -9.56 23.72 2.17
C GLU A 322 -10.51 23.66 3.40
N GLU A 323 -11.76 23.22 3.18
CA GLU A 323 -12.75 23.07 4.24
C GLU A 323 -12.43 21.89 5.16
N MET A 324 -12.09 20.74 4.58
CA MET A 324 -11.90 19.49 5.33
C MET A 324 -10.53 19.41 6.01
N ARG A 325 -9.51 20.12 5.49
CA ARG A 325 -8.17 20.20 6.12
C ARG A 325 -7.65 18.82 6.52
N PHE A 326 -7.36 18.00 5.53
CA PHE A 326 -6.86 16.64 5.77
C PHE A 326 -5.46 16.66 6.39
N GLU A 327 -5.23 15.80 7.37
CA GLU A 327 -3.94 15.65 8.03
C GLU A 327 -2.89 15.07 7.07
N ARG A 328 -3.32 14.14 6.19
CA ARG A 328 -2.51 13.56 5.13
C ARG A 328 -3.33 13.48 3.85
N MET A 329 -2.81 13.96 2.73
CA MET A 329 -3.53 13.90 1.47
C MET A 329 -2.56 13.90 0.28
N GLY A 330 -2.92 13.14 -0.77
CA GLY A 330 -2.28 13.26 -2.08
C GLY A 330 -3.33 13.38 -3.18
N CYS A 331 -3.07 14.24 -4.15
CA CYS A 331 -3.87 14.35 -5.37
C CYS A 331 -3.05 13.91 -6.56
N PHE A 332 -3.62 13.02 -7.39
CA PHE A 332 -3.01 12.51 -8.60
C PHE A 332 -3.76 12.98 -9.83
N ALA A 333 -3.05 13.27 -10.91
CA ALA A 333 -3.66 13.42 -12.22
C ALA A 333 -4.33 12.10 -12.63
N TYR A 334 -5.50 12.18 -13.23
CA TYR A 334 -6.13 10.97 -13.77
C TYR A 334 -5.21 10.28 -14.77
N SER A 335 -4.90 9.01 -14.51
CA SER A 335 -4.15 8.14 -15.41
C SER A 335 -5.12 7.33 -16.26
N GLU A 336 -4.97 7.42 -17.59
CA GLU A 336 -5.77 6.65 -18.53
C GLU A 336 -5.26 5.20 -18.59
N GLU A 337 -6.02 4.28 -17.97
CA GLU A 337 -5.64 2.88 -17.90
C GLU A 337 -6.41 2.04 -18.92
N GLU A 338 -5.69 1.35 -19.78
CA GLU A 338 -6.26 0.49 -20.81
C GLU A 338 -7.21 -0.55 -20.22
N GLY A 339 -8.30 -0.80 -20.93
CA GLY A 339 -9.30 -1.78 -20.52
C GLY A 339 -10.26 -1.33 -19.43
N THR A 340 -10.00 -0.16 -18.80
CA THR A 340 -10.92 0.40 -17.81
C THR A 340 -12.12 1.09 -18.48
N PRO A 341 -13.29 1.14 -17.81
CA PRO A 341 -14.43 1.89 -18.35
C PRO A 341 -14.14 3.39 -18.52
N ALA A 342 -13.32 3.99 -17.64
CA ALA A 342 -13.03 5.42 -17.69
C ALA A 342 -12.21 5.83 -18.92
N SER A 343 -11.37 4.95 -19.48
CA SER A 343 -10.60 5.24 -20.71
C SER A 343 -11.48 5.42 -21.95
N ARG A 344 -12.78 5.10 -21.84
CA ARG A 344 -13.75 5.21 -22.94
C ARG A 344 -14.76 6.33 -22.73
N LEU A 345 -14.62 7.10 -21.65
CA LEU A 345 -15.50 8.22 -21.36
C LEU A 345 -15.15 9.43 -22.23
N ASP A 346 -16.18 10.18 -22.63
CA ASP A 346 -15.99 11.46 -23.29
C ASP A 346 -15.46 12.52 -22.32
N GLY A 347 -14.80 13.55 -22.88
CA GLY A 347 -14.31 14.69 -22.10
C GLY A 347 -12.95 14.43 -21.44
N MET A 348 -12.14 13.56 -22.05
CA MET A 348 -10.73 13.41 -21.66
C MET A 348 -10.00 14.74 -21.86
N MET A 349 -9.28 15.18 -20.84
CA MET A 349 -8.41 16.35 -20.89
C MET A 349 -6.99 15.96 -21.28
N ASP A 350 -6.26 16.92 -21.83
CA ASP A 350 -4.82 16.76 -22.07
C ASP A 350 -4.08 16.48 -20.74
N PHE A 351 -3.00 15.73 -20.82
CA PHE A 351 -2.25 15.31 -19.62
C PHE A 351 -1.77 16.51 -18.80
N GLU A 352 -1.30 17.55 -19.48
CA GLU A 352 -0.79 18.78 -18.87
C GLU A 352 -1.87 19.47 -18.01
N ILE A 353 -3.12 19.49 -18.47
CA ILE A 353 -4.24 20.09 -17.72
C ILE A 353 -4.57 19.23 -16.50
N ARG A 354 -4.57 17.90 -16.65
CA ARG A 354 -4.81 16.98 -15.54
C ARG A 354 -3.73 17.12 -14.46
N GLN A 355 -2.48 17.24 -14.89
CA GLN A 355 -1.34 17.43 -13.98
C GLN A 355 -1.41 18.79 -13.27
N GLU A 356 -1.67 19.86 -14.00
CA GLU A 356 -1.84 21.21 -13.42
C GLU A 356 -2.94 21.23 -12.33
N ARG A 357 -4.07 20.56 -12.59
CA ARG A 357 -5.14 20.45 -11.57
C ARG A 357 -4.68 19.68 -10.34
N ALA A 358 -3.98 18.57 -10.50
CA ALA A 358 -3.44 17.81 -9.37
C ALA A 358 -2.44 18.64 -8.56
N ASP A 359 -1.54 19.37 -9.24
CA ASP A 359 -0.54 20.22 -8.62
C ASP A 359 -1.20 21.36 -7.81
N ILE A 360 -2.23 22.01 -8.35
CA ILE A 360 -3.00 23.05 -7.62
C ILE A 360 -3.61 22.50 -6.33
N VAL A 361 -4.18 21.30 -6.36
CA VAL A 361 -4.76 20.68 -5.16
C VAL A 361 -3.67 20.33 -4.14
N ASN A 362 -2.53 19.81 -4.60
CA ASN A 362 -1.40 19.47 -3.73
C ASN A 362 -0.76 20.73 -3.11
N GLU A 363 -0.63 21.83 -3.86
CA GLU A 363 -0.13 23.13 -3.33
C GLU A 363 -1.02 23.62 -2.18
N ARG A 364 -2.35 23.54 -2.30
CA ARG A 364 -3.28 23.88 -1.22
C ARG A 364 -3.10 22.99 0.01
N GLN A 365 -2.92 21.70 -0.22
CA GLN A 365 -2.68 20.74 0.86
C GLN A 365 -1.35 21.00 1.58
N ASN A 366 -0.31 21.40 0.88
CA ASN A 366 0.97 21.70 1.50
C ASN A 366 0.84 22.86 2.52
N VAL A 367 0.08 23.90 2.17
CA VAL A 367 -0.21 25.01 3.11
C VAL A 367 -0.98 24.48 4.34
N ILE A 368 -1.96 23.60 4.13
CA ILE A 368 -2.74 23.00 5.21
C ILE A 368 -1.86 22.11 6.10
N LEU A 369 -0.96 21.33 5.49
CA LEU A 369 -0.02 20.47 6.21
C LEU A 369 0.91 21.29 7.11
N ASP A 370 1.47 22.38 6.60
CA ASP A 370 2.32 23.28 7.38
C ASP A 370 1.57 23.86 8.59
N GLU A 371 0.34 24.35 8.39
CA GLU A 371 -0.49 24.86 9.49
C GLU A 371 -0.87 23.79 10.52
N ILE A 372 -1.11 22.55 10.08
CA ILE A 372 -1.37 21.41 10.97
C ILE A 372 -0.10 21.08 11.76
N ASN A 373 1.05 20.96 11.09
CA ASN A 373 2.33 20.66 11.72
C ASN A 373 2.72 21.74 12.74
N ASP A 374 2.52 23.03 12.41
CA ASP A 374 2.72 24.13 13.37
C ASP A 374 1.84 23.97 14.62
N SER A 375 0.61 23.49 14.46
CA SER A 375 -0.31 23.24 15.57
C SER A 375 0.10 22.08 16.47
N LEU A 376 1.02 21.25 16.04
CA LEU A 376 1.58 20.12 16.81
C LEU A 376 2.72 20.56 17.73
N ILE A 377 3.34 21.72 17.53
CA ILE A 377 4.41 22.21 18.38
C ILE A 377 3.95 22.28 19.85
N GLY A 378 4.72 21.66 20.74
CA GLY A 378 4.42 21.52 22.16
C GLY A 378 3.43 20.39 22.48
N LYS A 379 3.02 19.57 21.50
CA LYS A 379 2.25 18.36 21.73
C LYS A 379 3.16 17.14 21.77
N THR A 380 2.77 16.14 22.54
CA THR A 380 3.44 14.85 22.60
C THR A 380 2.75 13.88 21.67
N LEU A 381 3.53 13.20 20.82
CA LEU A 381 3.06 12.23 19.85
C LEU A 381 3.73 10.87 20.13
N GLU A 382 2.92 9.82 20.23
CA GLU A 382 3.43 8.45 20.28
C GLU A 382 4.11 8.11 18.95
N THR A 383 5.37 7.66 19.02
CA THR A 383 6.28 7.52 17.89
C THR A 383 6.98 6.16 17.92
N ILE A 384 6.96 5.41 16.82
CA ILE A 384 7.78 4.22 16.63
C ILE A 384 9.15 4.62 16.07
N VAL A 385 10.21 4.18 16.73
CA VAL A 385 11.59 4.42 16.31
C VAL A 385 11.91 3.58 15.09
N GLU A 386 12.43 4.21 14.03
CA GLU A 386 12.80 3.55 12.77
C GLU A 386 14.32 3.48 12.56
N GLY A 387 15.07 4.28 13.30
CA GLY A 387 16.52 4.23 13.26
C GLY A 387 17.20 5.42 13.93
N TYR A 388 18.52 5.41 13.83
CA TYR A 388 19.41 6.45 14.37
C TYR A 388 20.35 6.96 13.30
N ASP A 389 20.44 8.27 13.16
CA ASP A 389 21.39 8.93 12.27
C ASP A 389 22.61 9.46 13.07
N ALA A 390 23.75 8.81 12.89
CA ALA A 390 24.98 9.16 13.57
C ALA A 390 25.59 10.50 13.11
N TYR A 391 25.16 11.07 11.99
CA TYR A 391 25.67 12.38 11.52
C TYR A 391 24.99 13.54 12.23
N THR A 392 23.68 13.40 12.49
CA THR A 392 22.88 14.43 13.16
C THR A 392 22.76 14.17 14.66
N ASP A 393 23.23 13.02 15.14
CA ASP A 393 23.10 12.56 16.54
C ASP A 393 21.62 12.55 16.98
N SER A 394 20.76 12.01 16.12
CA SER A 394 19.32 12.00 16.32
C SER A 394 18.68 10.68 15.89
N TYR A 395 17.55 10.35 16.49
CA TYR A 395 16.67 9.29 16.06
C TYR A 395 15.71 9.82 15.00
N PHE A 396 15.18 8.91 14.19
CA PHE A 396 14.06 9.20 13.32
C PHE A 396 13.01 8.08 13.47
N GLY A 397 11.75 8.42 13.20
CA GLY A 397 10.66 7.49 13.36
C GLY A 397 9.37 8.03 12.77
N ARG A 398 8.29 7.27 12.93
CA ARG A 398 6.95 7.64 12.51
C ARG A 398 6.05 7.83 13.72
N THR A 399 5.30 8.91 13.71
CA THR A 399 4.24 9.09 14.70
C THR A 399 3.04 8.19 14.36
N TYR A 400 2.10 8.05 15.30
CA TYR A 400 0.85 7.35 15.00
C TYR A 400 0.09 7.94 13.79
N MET A 401 0.38 9.21 13.45
CA MET A 401 -0.22 9.96 12.35
C MET A 401 0.34 9.58 10.96
N ASP A 402 1.36 8.71 10.89
CA ASP A 402 2.13 8.48 9.67
C ASP A 402 2.20 6.99 9.32
N ALA A 403 1.79 6.64 8.10
CA ALA A 403 1.95 5.30 7.56
C ALA A 403 3.34 5.14 6.90
N PRO A 404 3.98 3.94 6.98
CA PRO A 404 5.29 3.72 6.40
C PRO A 404 5.29 3.95 4.89
N GLU A 405 6.41 4.50 4.37
CA GLU A 405 6.67 4.73 2.94
C GLU A 405 5.74 5.73 2.23
N ILE A 406 4.69 6.20 2.91
CA ILE A 406 3.66 7.04 2.29
C ILE A 406 3.63 8.44 2.91
N ASP A 407 3.78 8.54 4.22
CA ASP A 407 3.69 9.78 4.98
C ASP A 407 5.07 10.22 5.50
N THR A 408 5.11 11.28 6.31
CA THR A 408 6.34 11.90 6.81
C THR A 408 6.94 11.16 8.00
N GLN A 409 8.17 11.52 8.36
CA GLN A 409 8.86 11.06 9.56
C GLN A 409 9.07 12.24 10.52
N ILE A 410 9.31 11.93 11.79
CA ILE A 410 9.78 12.88 12.79
C ILE A 410 11.25 12.56 13.14
N THR A 411 12.09 13.59 13.22
CA THR A 411 13.45 13.49 13.75
C THR A 411 13.47 13.99 15.18
N PHE A 412 14.10 13.25 16.09
CA PHE A 412 14.09 13.63 17.51
C PHE A 412 15.37 13.22 18.26
N THR A 413 15.61 13.89 19.39
CA THR A 413 16.70 13.53 20.30
C THR A 413 16.14 12.75 21.49
N CYS A 414 16.97 11.90 22.08
CA CYS A 414 16.67 11.17 23.32
C CYS A 414 17.90 11.10 24.21
N GLY A 415 17.71 11.22 25.54
CA GLY A 415 18.79 11.09 26.51
C GLY A 415 19.17 9.64 26.83
N GLU A 416 18.37 8.67 26.38
CA GLU A 416 18.57 7.23 26.56
C GLU A 416 18.80 6.55 25.20
N GLU A 417 19.41 5.37 25.20
CA GLU A 417 19.59 4.56 24.00
C GLU A 417 18.28 3.89 23.62
N LEU A 418 17.83 4.10 22.38
CA LEU A 418 16.62 3.50 21.80
C LEU A 418 16.99 2.50 20.72
N PHE A 419 16.11 1.53 20.52
CA PHE A 419 16.24 0.50 19.48
C PHE A 419 15.12 0.62 18.45
N ASP A 420 15.39 0.18 17.23
CA ASP A 420 14.40 0.13 16.16
C ASP A 420 13.15 -0.65 16.63
N GLY A 421 11.99 -0.05 16.44
CA GLY A 421 10.71 -0.58 16.90
C GLY A 421 10.33 -0.21 18.34
N ASP A 422 11.14 0.53 19.10
CA ASP A 422 10.67 1.07 20.36
C ASP A 422 9.57 2.11 20.12
N ILE A 423 8.57 2.12 20.96
CA ILE A 423 7.49 3.12 20.91
C ILE A 423 7.71 4.08 22.08
N VAL A 424 7.87 5.35 21.76
CA VAL A 424 8.21 6.42 22.71
C VAL A 424 7.33 7.63 22.48
N ASP A 425 7.13 8.38 23.53
CA ASP A 425 6.49 9.68 23.48
C ASP A 425 7.49 10.76 23.07
N VAL A 426 7.19 11.54 22.01
CA VAL A 426 8.04 12.61 21.50
C VAL A 426 7.28 13.92 21.57
N GLU A 427 7.82 14.90 22.31
CA GLU A 427 7.33 16.28 22.29
C GLU A 427 7.82 16.98 21.01
N VAL A 428 6.90 17.49 20.20
CA VAL A 428 7.22 18.24 18.98
C VAL A 428 7.75 19.61 19.36
N ILE A 429 8.98 19.92 18.97
CA ILE A 429 9.64 21.19 19.27
C ILE A 429 9.52 22.16 18.08
N ASN A 430 9.57 21.65 16.87
CA ASN A 430 9.57 22.47 15.66
C ASN A 430 8.94 21.75 14.46
N ALA A 431 8.46 22.55 13.50
CA ALA A 431 7.92 22.10 12.23
C ALA A 431 8.49 23.00 11.12
N ILE A 432 9.17 22.42 10.14
CA ILE A 432 9.75 23.13 9.00
C ILE A 432 9.58 22.30 7.73
N ASP A 433 9.06 22.94 6.68
CA ASP A 433 8.93 22.34 5.33
C ASP A 433 8.24 20.96 5.35
N GLY A 434 7.20 20.81 6.17
CA GLY A 434 6.45 19.56 6.31
C GLY A 434 7.08 18.52 7.25
N GLU A 435 8.30 18.74 7.75
CA GLU A 435 8.99 17.84 8.65
C GLU A 435 8.84 18.28 10.12
N LEU A 436 8.73 17.30 11.02
CA LEU A 436 8.65 17.51 12.46
C LEU A 436 10.00 17.21 13.11
N THR A 437 10.37 18.04 14.12
CA THR A 437 11.48 17.70 15.00
C THR A 437 11.04 17.74 16.46
N GLY A 438 11.62 16.89 17.32
CA GLY A 438 11.17 16.74 18.70
C GLY A 438 12.25 16.27 19.67
N GLU A 439 11.81 16.00 20.90
CA GLU A 439 12.60 15.40 21.97
C GLU A 439 11.76 14.32 22.65
N ALA A 440 12.35 13.15 22.88
CA ALA A 440 11.69 12.08 23.61
C ALA A 440 11.55 12.45 25.11
N VAL A 441 10.36 12.21 25.70
CA VAL A 441 9.99 12.64 27.05
C VAL A 441 9.68 11.48 27.99
#